data_40358a8c07e7f8d034d65c8dda791284
#
_entry.id   40358a8c07e7f8d034d65c8dda791284
#
_cell.length_a   1.000
_cell.length_b   1.000
_cell.length_c   1.000
_cell.angle_alpha   90.00
_cell.angle_beta   90.00
_cell.angle_gamma   90.00
#
_symmetry.space_group_name_H-M   'P 1'
#
loop_
_entity.id
_entity.type
_entity.pdbx_description
1 polymer ?
#
loop_
_entity_poly.entity_id
_entity_poly.type
_entity_poly.pdbx_seq_one_letter_code
_entity_poly.pdbx_strand_id
1 'polypeptide(L)'
;MSKYFLFILVFILPFTLFQSAEMMSPLGVQLKEIHINSELKQNLSLDNPSLIESLVLLPDNQTYDEFEAAKMIMRLDHLPQGVLERAVEEGIQVRLFNEELTDFPTTKHLKGVTPRGYENQSTTWDEVPGIGGSDVVLVKIGHSEKGDGHGSINLELHEFAHSLDHFVFGDVRLDARFLSVWQQEAPFLFPGDLYLLSYPEEYFAETFAMYFYTDRSRERLQEIAPLTFEYITRITSI
;
A
#
# COMPACT_ATOMS: atom_id res chain seq x y z
N MET A 1 45.09 -69.33 10.35
CA MET A 1 44.26 -68.60 11.30
C MET A 1 44.33 -67.10 10.96
N SER A 2 43.38 -66.61 10.17
CA SER A 2 43.34 -65.22 9.74
C SER A 2 42.40 -64.46 10.62
N LYS A 3 42.88 -63.36 11.28
CA LYS A 3 42.10 -62.50 12.12
C LYS A 3 41.61 -61.31 11.29
N TYR A 4 40.30 -61.21 10.98
CA TYR A 4 39.68 -60.07 10.37
C TYR A 4 39.45 -59.01 11.46
N PHE A 5 40.10 -57.85 11.28
CA PHE A 5 39.82 -56.64 12.06
C PHE A 5 38.70 -55.90 11.38
N LEU A 6 37.53 -55.81 12.04
CA LEU A 6 36.39 -55.00 11.59
C LEU A 6 36.59 -53.56 12.05
N PHE A 7 36.89 -52.64 11.11
CA PHE A 7 36.92 -51.21 11.41
C PHE A 7 35.47 -50.68 11.30
N ILE A 8 34.89 -50.30 12.44
CA ILE A 8 33.64 -49.57 12.51
C ILE A 8 33.95 -48.09 12.29
N LEU A 9 33.60 -47.57 11.10
CA LEU A 9 33.69 -46.13 10.79
C LEU A 9 32.46 -45.44 11.37
N VAL A 10 32.61 -44.76 12.52
CA VAL A 10 31.55 -43.93 13.08
C VAL A 10 31.52 -42.61 12.29
N PHE A 11 30.53 -42.46 11.45
CA PHE A 11 30.24 -41.19 10.77
C PHE A 11 29.58 -40.25 11.78
N ILE A 12 30.33 -39.30 12.34
CA ILE A 12 29.78 -38.18 13.10
C ILE A 12 29.31 -37.13 12.06
N LEU A 13 28.00 -37.12 11.78
CA LEU A 13 27.40 -36.00 11.04
C LEU A 13 27.46 -34.75 11.92
N PRO A 14 28.06 -33.65 11.45
CA PRO A 14 27.96 -32.41 12.16
C PRO A 14 26.49 -31.93 12.05
N PHE A 15 25.83 -31.90 13.20
CA PHE A 15 24.52 -31.24 13.34
C PHE A 15 24.77 -29.73 13.24
N THR A 16 24.78 -29.20 12.03
CA THR A 16 24.74 -27.75 11.82
C THR A 16 23.37 -27.28 12.27
N LEU A 17 23.32 -26.69 13.46
CA LEU A 17 22.24 -25.82 13.88
C LEU A 17 22.13 -24.70 12.81
N PHE A 18 21.18 -24.85 11.89
CA PHE A 18 20.69 -23.73 11.13
C PHE A 18 19.99 -22.80 12.15
N GLN A 19 20.74 -21.87 12.73
CA GLN A 19 20.16 -20.65 13.22
C GLN A 19 19.57 -19.96 11.97
N SER A 20 18.26 -20.02 11.82
CA SER A 20 17.54 -19.10 10.96
C SER A 20 17.86 -17.70 11.50
N ALA A 21 18.84 -17.03 10.91
CA ALA A 21 18.90 -15.58 11.01
C ALA A 21 17.55 -15.13 10.46
N GLU A 22 16.72 -14.55 11.32
CA GLU A 22 15.60 -13.74 10.88
C GLU A 22 16.22 -12.71 9.94
N MET A 23 16.04 -12.91 8.63
CA MET A 23 16.41 -11.91 7.65
C MET A 23 15.40 -10.79 7.90
N MET A 24 15.85 -9.74 8.59
CA MET A 24 15.09 -8.50 8.68
C MET A 24 14.69 -8.14 7.25
N SER A 25 13.39 -8.00 7.01
CA SER A 25 12.90 -7.61 5.70
C SER A 25 13.53 -6.26 5.34
N PRO A 26 14.20 -6.12 4.21
CA PRO A 26 14.75 -4.83 3.78
C PRO A 26 13.66 -3.76 3.64
N LEU A 27 12.40 -4.17 3.74
CA LEU A 27 11.22 -3.32 3.65
C LEU A 27 10.71 -2.85 5.02
N GLY A 28 11.17 -3.38 6.15
CA GLY A 28 10.75 -2.96 7.50
C GLY A 28 10.19 -4.07 8.39
N VAL A 29 9.60 -3.68 9.51
CA VAL A 29 9.05 -4.56 10.55
C VAL A 29 7.54 -4.73 10.35
N GLN A 30 7.04 -5.95 10.41
CA GLN A 30 5.60 -6.20 10.33
C GLN A 30 4.89 -5.63 11.56
N LEU A 31 3.68 -5.09 11.36
CA LEU A 31 2.88 -4.51 12.46
C LEU A 31 2.69 -5.51 13.63
N LYS A 32 2.56 -6.81 13.34
CA LYS A 32 2.44 -7.85 14.39
C LYS A 32 3.67 -7.96 15.30
N GLU A 33 4.85 -7.54 14.84
CA GLU A 33 6.12 -7.61 15.58
C GLU A 33 6.34 -6.38 16.48
N ILE A 34 5.55 -5.33 16.28
CA ILE A 34 5.60 -4.12 17.10
C ILE A 34 5.15 -4.45 18.53
N HIS A 35 5.91 -3.96 19.50
CA HIS A 35 5.65 -4.21 20.91
C HIS A 35 4.26 -3.74 21.34
N ILE A 36 3.53 -4.58 22.06
CA ILE A 36 2.14 -4.33 22.48
C ILE A 36 1.97 -3.04 23.32
N ASN A 37 3.01 -2.61 24.03
CA ASN A 37 3.00 -1.40 24.84
C ASN A 37 3.52 -0.16 24.07
N SER A 38 3.76 -0.23 22.76
CA SER A 38 4.10 0.95 21.95
C SER A 38 2.91 1.92 21.90
N GLU A 39 3.19 3.20 21.72
CA GLU A 39 2.14 4.21 21.52
C GLU A 39 1.27 3.87 20.31
N LEU A 40 1.89 3.38 19.21
CA LEU A 40 1.19 2.88 18.06
C LEU A 40 0.12 1.84 18.42
N LYS A 41 0.54 0.74 19.08
CA LYS A 41 -0.39 -0.36 19.43
C LYS A 41 -1.49 0.07 20.40
N GLN A 42 -1.21 1.03 21.29
CA GLN A 42 -2.20 1.57 22.23
C GLN A 42 -3.24 2.46 21.53
N ASN A 43 -2.92 3.06 20.39
CA ASN A 43 -3.82 3.90 19.61
C ASN A 43 -4.56 3.13 18.50
N LEU A 44 -4.25 1.85 18.27
CA LEU A 44 -4.94 1.03 17.27
C LEU A 44 -6.23 0.43 17.84
N SER A 45 -7.31 0.60 17.06
CA SER A 45 -8.56 -0.13 17.22
C SER A 45 -8.94 -0.69 15.85
N LEU A 46 -8.73 -2.00 15.64
CA LEU A 46 -8.84 -2.64 14.34
C LEU A 46 -10.03 -3.61 14.31
N ASP A 47 -10.79 -3.56 13.21
CA ASP A 47 -11.87 -4.51 12.92
C ASP A 47 -11.31 -5.81 12.31
N ASN A 48 -10.18 -5.71 11.55
CA ASN A 48 -9.54 -6.82 10.85
C ASN A 48 -8.06 -7.00 11.28
N PRO A 49 -7.74 -7.21 12.57
CA PRO A 49 -6.37 -7.11 13.09
C PRO A 49 -5.39 -8.06 12.40
N SER A 50 -5.78 -9.31 12.13
CA SER A 50 -4.90 -10.29 11.50
C SER A 50 -4.53 -9.94 10.05
N LEU A 51 -5.46 -9.33 9.30
CA LEU A 51 -5.24 -8.88 7.92
C LEU A 51 -4.32 -7.66 7.91
N ILE A 52 -4.61 -6.68 8.72
CA ILE A 52 -3.82 -5.45 8.84
C ILE A 52 -2.41 -5.74 9.36
N GLU A 53 -2.25 -6.63 10.33
CA GLU A 53 -0.94 -7.06 10.83
C GLU A 53 -0.10 -7.79 9.78
N SER A 54 -0.73 -8.42 8.79
CA SER A 54 -0.05 -9.04 7.66
C SER A 54 0.24 -8.04 6.53
N LEU A 55 -0.63 -7.06 6.34
CA LEU A 55 -0.58 -6.07 5.26
C LEU A 55 0.46 -4.97 5.52
N VAL A 56 0.60 -4.51 6.79
CA VAL A 56 1.33 -3.28 7.12
C VAL A 56 2.75 -3.56 7.60
N LEU A 57 3.70 -2.82 7.00
CA LEU A 57 5.09 -2.73 7.41
C LEU A 57 5.39 -1.33 7.95
N LEU A 58 6.26 -1.26 8.96
CA LEU A 58 6.64 -0.02 9.66
C LEU A 58 8.16 0.22 9.57
N PRO A 59 8.63 1.45 9.81
CA PRO A 59 10.05 1.75 9.87
C PRO A 59 10.77 0.89 10.90
N ASP A 60 11.94 0.36 10.53
CA ASP A 60 12.81 -0.37 11.44
C ASP A 60 13.80 0.61 12.08
N ASN A 61 13.92 0.55 13.41
CA ASN A 61 14.88 1.32 14.21
C ASN A 61 14.85 2.85 14.00
N GLN A 62 13.76 3.41 13.51
CA GLN A 62 13.60 4.85 13.32
C GLN A 62 12.51 5.42 14.22
N THR A 63 12.67 6.70 14.59
CA THR A 63 11.63 7.46 15.28
C THR A 63 10.64 7.98 14.23
N TYR A 64 9.38 7.68 14.39
CA TYR A 64 8.29 8.21 13.55
C TYR A 64 7.10 8.62 14.43
N ASP A 65 6.17 9.34 13.85
CA ASP A 65 4.92 9.71 14.53
C ASP A 65 4.00 8.48 14.61
N GLU A 66 4.01 7.81 15.77
CA GLU A 66 3.23 6.59 16.02
C GLU A 66 1.72 6.87 16.00
N PHE A 67 1.30 8.10 16.35
CA PHE A 67 -0.10 8.46 16.33
C PHE A 67 -0.62 8.67 14.89
N GLU A 68 0.15 9.35 14.05
CA GLU A 68 -0.19 9.47 12.61
C GLU A 68 -0.14 8.11 11.91
N ALA A 69 0.86 7.28 12.20
CA ALA A 69 0.91 5.92 11.67
C ALA A 69 -0.32 5.09 12.07
N ALA A 70 -0.79 5.21 13.33
CA ALA A 70 -2.01 4.54 13.78
C ALA A 70 -3.25 4.98 13.00
N LYS A 71 -3.39 6.28 12.72
CA LYS A 71 -4.52 6.79 11.90
C LYS A 71 -4.49 6.24 10.48
N MET A 72 -3.31 6.22 9.84
CA MET A 72 -3.15 5.67 8.49
C MET A 72 -3.54 4.19 8.45
N ILE A 73 -3.09 3.42 9.44
CA ILE A 73 -3.41 1.99 9.57
C ILE A 73 -4.92 1.78 9.76
N MET A 74 -5.57 2.56 10.63
CA MET A 74 -7.01 2.46 10.85
C MET A 74 -7.83 2.83 9.61
N ARG A 75 -7.37 3.76 8.75
CA ARG A 75 -8.05 4.03 7.47
C ARG A 75 -8.00 2.84 6.52
N LEU A 76 -6.87 2.15 6.45
CA LEU A 76 -6.76 0.91 5.67
C LEU A 76 -7.68 -0.19 6.21
N ASP A 77 -7.82 -0.30 7.53
CA ASP A 77 -8.67 -1.28 8.19
C ASP A 77 -10.17 -1.06 7.94
N HIS A 78 -10.59 0.17 7.60
CA HIS A 78 -11.97 0.47 7.22
C HIS A 78 -12.38 -0.04 5.83
N LEU A 79 -11.44 -0.58 5.05
CA LEU A 79 -11.77 -1.23 3.78
C LEU A 79 -12.55 -2.53 4.01
N PRO A 80 -13.40 -2.96 3.06
CA PRO A 80 -14.13 -4.21 3.17
C PRO A 80 -13.19 -5.39 3.42
N GLN A 81 -13.57 -6.28 4.35
CA GLN A 81 -12.77 -7.44 4.73
C GLN A 81 -12.34 -8.26 3.51
N GLY A 82 -13.25 -8.53 2.56
CA GLY A 82 -12.90 -9.29 1.35
C GLY A 82 -11.82 -8.62 0.50
N VAL A 83 -11.80 -7.28 0.42
CA VAL A 83 -10.73 -6.55 -0.28
C VAL A 83 -9.39 -6.73 0.44
N LEU A 84 -9.38 -6.63 1.77
CA LEU A 84 -8.16 -6.85 2.58
C LEU A 84 -7.67 -8.30 2.47
N GLU A 85 -8.58 -9.29 2.51
CA GLU A 85 -8.26 -10.71 2.33
C GLU A 85 -7.58 -10.95 0.99
N ARG A 86 -8.16 -10.43 -0.10
CA ARG A 86 -7.56 -10.54 -1.44
C ARG A 86 -6.21 -9.84 -1.55
N ALA A 87 -6.07 -8.66 -0.96
CA ALA A 87 -4.79 -7.95 -0.95
C ALA A 87 -3.69 -8.76 -0.26
N VAL A 88 -4.00 -9.38 0.88
CA VAL A 88 -3.07 -10.25 1.60
C VAL A 88 -2.77 -11.53 0.81
N GLU A 89 -3.77 -12.15 0.18
CA GLU A 89 -3.61 -13.35 -0.67
C GLU A 89 -2.70 -13.08 -1.87
N GLU A 90 -2.80 -11.89 -2.48
CA GLU A 90 -1.94 -11.46 -3.61
C GLU A 90 -0.55 -10.98 -3.14
N GLY A 91 -0.31 -10.98 -1.82
CA GLY A 91 1.00 -10.61 -1.26
C GLY A 91 1.28 -9.11 -1.23
N ILE A 92 0.25 -8.26 -1.36
CA ILE A 92 0.43 -6.82 -1.27
C ILE A 92 0.84 -6.44 0.15
N GLN A 93 1.79 -5.50 0.26
CA GLN A 93 2.24 -4.92 1.51
C GLN A 93 2.18 -3.40 1.43
N VAL A 94 1.72 -2.75 2.50
CA VAL A 94 1.73 -1.30 2.65
C VAL A 94 2.82 -0.93 3.64
N ARG A 95 3.91 -0.37 3.12
CA ARG A 95 5.04 0.12 3.89
C ARG A 95 4.81 1.58 4.26
N LEU A 96 4.57 1.85 5.52
CA LEU A 96 4.65 3.20 6.07
C LEU A 96 6.12 3.55 6.30
N PHE A 97 6.57 4.74 5.86
CA PHE A 97 7.97 5.10 5.90
C PHE A 97 8.19 6.56 6.33
N ASN A 98 9.43 6.90 6.67
CA ASN A 98 9.82 8.24 7.11
C ASN A 98 11.03 8.80 6.32
N GLU A 99 11.70 7.94 5.57
CA GLU A 99 12.87 8.21 4.74
C GLU A 99 12.50 8.98 3.46
N GLU A 100 13.42 9.04 2.47
CA GLU A 100 13.09 9.43 1.10
C GLU A 100 12.51 8.22 0.34
N LEU A 101 11.53 8.46 -0.55
CA LEU A 101 10.91 7.40 -1.34
C LEU A 101 11.92 6.59 -2.14
N THR A 102 12.99 7.22 -2.59
CA THR A 102 14.04 6.61 -3.43
C THR A 102 15.14 5.90 -2.62
N ASP A 103 15.03 5.83 -1.30
CA ASP A 103 15.95 5.05 -0.46
C ASP A 103 15.63 3.54 -0.50
N PHE A 104 14.41 3.17 -0.92
CA PHE A 104 14.01 1.77 -1.01
C PHE A 104 14.55 1.07 -2.27
N PRO A 105 14.93 -0.21 -2.18
CA PRO A 105 15.44 -0.96 -3.32
C PRO A 105 14.49 -0.96 -4.52
N THR A 106 13.18 -0.98 -4.29
CA THR A 106 12.14 -1.00 -5.31
C THR A 106 12.03 0.31 -6.09
N THR A 107 12.35 1.44 -5.46
CA THR A 107 12.18 2.79 -6.02
C THR A 107 13.50 3.53 -6.28
N LYS A 108 14.63 2.96 -5.89
CA LYS A 108 15.98 3.56 -6.04
C LYS A 108 16.29 4.01 -7.48
N HIS A 109 15.75 3.31 -8.46
CA HIS A 109 15.93 3.64 -9.89
C HIS A 109 15.23 4.95 -10.30
N LEU A 110 14.32 5.47 -9.47
CA LEU A 110 13.59 6.72 -9.68
C LEU A 110 14.32 7.95 -9.14
N LYS A 111 15.48 7.77 -8.49
CA LYS A 111 16.24 8.87 -7.87
C LYS A 111 16.58 9.95 -8.89
N GLY A 112 16.20 11.20 -8.58
CA GLY A 112 16.40 12.36 -9.45
C GLY A 112 15.50 12.40 -10.69
N VAL A 113 14.54 11.46 -10.84
CA VAL A 113 13.58 11.43 -11.95
C VAL A 113 12.34 12.24 -11.59
N THR A 114 11.88 13.09 -12.52
CA THR A 114 10.62 13.84 -12.34
C THR A 114 9.42 12.91 -12.50
N PRO A 115 8.48 12.86 -11.54
CA PRO A 115 7.27 12.06 -11.67
C PRO A 115 6.30 12.64 -12.70
N ARG A 116 5.49 11.77 -13.29
CA ARG A 116 4.41 12.16 -14.19
C ARG A 116 3.36 13.01 -13.44
N GLY A 117 2.83 14.02 -14.10
CA GLY A 117 1.76 14.86 -13.54
C GLY A 117 2.21 16.04 -12.68
N TYR A 118 3.49 16.14 -12.35
CA TYR A 118 4.00 17.31 -11.64
C TYR A 118 4.33 18.45 -12.62
N GLU A 119 3.70 19.61 -12.45
CA GLU A 119 3.96 20.81 -13.26
C GLU A 119 5.36 21.36 -13.01
N ASN A 120 5.85 21.26 -11.77
CA ASN A 120 7.16 21.68 -11.37
C ASN A 120 8.20 20.60 -11.72
N GLN A 121 8.96 20.83 -12.79
CA GLN A 121 10.02 19.92 -13.24
C GLN A 121 11.20 19.80 -12.26
N SER A 122 11.27 20.63 -11.21
CA SER A 122 12.26 20.50 -10.15
C SER A 122 11.88 19.46 -9.09
N THR A 123 10.61 19.06 -9.01
CA THR A 123 10.18 17.98 -8.11
C THR A 123 10.62 16.64 -8.67
N THR A 124 11.27 15.84 -7.85
CA THR A 124 11.71 14.49 -8.19
C THR A 124 11.01 13.46 -7.31
N TRP A 125 11.09 12.19 -7.69
CA TRP A 125 10.55 11.09 -6.88
C TRP A 125 11.13 11.03 -5.47
N ASP A 126 12.29 11.67 -5.22
CA ASP A 126 12.88 11.78 -3.88
C ASP A 126 11.94 12.51 -2.90
N GLU A 127 11.18 13.48 -3.41
CA GLU A 127 10.29 14.34 -2.62
C GLU A 127 8.83 13.85 -2.59
N VAL A 128 8.47 12.84 -3.40
CA VAL A 128 7.09 12.34 -3.48
C VAL A 128 6.77 11.48 -2.26
N PRO A 129 5.64 11.70 -1.58
CA PRO A 129 5.35 11.02 -0.33
C PRO A 129 4.75 9.61 -0.48
N GLY A 130 4.47 9.15 -1.70
CA GLY A 130 3.89 7.82 -1.91
C GLY A 130 4.05 7.29 -3.33
N ILE A 131 3.95 5.98 -3.46
CA ILE A 131 3.87 5.26 -4.73
C ILE A 131 3.16 3.92 -4.53
N GLY A 132 2.20 3.64 -5.41
CA GLY A 132 1.47 2.38 -5.49
C GLY A 132 1.65 1.66 -6.82
N GLY A 133 0.79 0.66 -7.10
CA GLY A 133 0.75 -0.09 -8.35
C GLY A 133 1.71 -1.27 -8.43
N SER A 134 2.48 -1.54 -7.38
CA SER A 134 3.28 -2.76 -7.20
C SER A 134 2.77 -3.57 -6.01
N ASP A 135 3.37 -4.73 -5.76
CA ASP A 135 3.13 -5.54 -4.56
C ASP A 135 3.55 -4.82 -3.26
N VAL A 136 4.40 -3.79 -3.36
CA VAL A 136 4.78 -2.93 -2.23
C VAL A 136 4.30 -1.51 -2.48
N VAL A 137 3.35 -1.08 -1.67
CA VAL A 137 2.87 0.30 -1.59
C VAL A 137 3.72 1.05 -0.59
N LEU A 138 4.29 2.18 -0.98
CA LEU A 138 5.06 3.05 -0.09
C LEU A 138 4.26 4.30 0.23
N VAL A 139 4.10 4.63 1.53
CA VAL A 139 3.35 5.81 1.98
C VAL A 139 4.08 6.48 3.13
N LYS A 140 4.37 7.76 3.00
CA LYS A 140 5.11 8.54 4.00
C LYS A 140 4.22 8.91 5.18
N ILE A 141 4.68 8.63 6.40
CA ILE A 141 3.97 8.95 7.63
C ILE A 141 3.81 10.47 7.76
N GLY A 142 2.61 10.92 8.11
CA GLY A 142 2.29 12.34 8.27
C GLY A 142 1.99 13.08 6.96
N HIS A 143 1.86 12.36 5.83
CA HIS A 143 1.53 12.92 4.53
C HIS A 143 0.20 12.40 3.97
N SER A 144 -0.77 12.13 4.83
CA SER A 144 -2.06 11.55 4.42
C SER A 144 -2.98 12.52 3.70
N GLU A 145 -2.93 13.80 4.07
CA GLU A 145 -3.93 14.79 3.67
C GLU A 145 -3.53 15.51 2.37
N LYS A 146 -4.52 15.90 1.59
CA LYS A 146 -4.31 16.70 0.38
C LYS A 146 -3.51 17.97 0.68
N GLY A 147 -2.42 18.15 -0.05
CA GLY A 147 -1.52 19.32 0.11
C GLY A 147 -0.22 19.00 0.83
N ASP A 148 -0.09 17.81 1.44
CA ASP A 148 1.12 17.35 2.12
C ASP A 148 2.16 16.76 1.14
N GLY A 149 2.38 17.43 0.01
CA GLY A 149 3.30 17.00 -1.04
C GLY A 149 2.64 16.22 -2.17
N HIS A 150 1.30 16.06 -2.14
CA HIS A 150 0.51 15.39 -3.18
C HIS A 150 -0.84 16.04 -3.39
N GLY A 151 -1.57 15.61 -4.47
CA GLY A 151 -2.86 16.14 -4.86
C GLY A 151 -4.07 15.28 -4.48
N SER A 152 -3.88 14.04 -4.05
CA SER A 152 -4.96 13.12 -3.72
C SER A 152 -5.67 13.48 -2.41
N ILE A 153 -6.93 13.08 -2.28
CA ILE A 153 -7.76 13.37 -1.10
C ILE A 153 -7.24 12.65 0.15
N ASN A 154 -6.66 11.46 -0.04
CA ASN A 154 -5.97 10.69 0.99
C ASN A 154 -4.91 9.80 0.34
N LEU A 155 -3.67 9.90 0.81
CA LEU A 155 -2.52 9.28 0.16
C LEU A 155 -2.55 7.75 0.27
N GLU A 156 -2.70 7.19 1.46
CA GLU A 156 -2.61 5.74 1.67
C GLU A 156 -3.70 4.98 0.92
N LEU A 157 -4.91 5.51 0.85
CA LEU A 157 -6.00 4.90 0.09
C LEU A 157 -5.78 5.02 -1.42
N HIS A 158 -5.23 6.15 -1.89
CA HIS A 158 -4.92 6.38 -3.30
C HIS A 158 -3.83 5.43 -3.80
N GLU A 159 -2.70 5.37 -3.10
CA GLU A 159 -1.58 4.52 -3.49
C GLU A 159 -1.93 3.02 -3.37
N PHE A 160 -2.70 2.66 -2.35
CA PHE A 160 -3.17 1.29 -2.21
C PHE A 160 -4.14 0.91 -3.33
N ALA A 161 -5.00 1.84 -3.78
CA ALA A 161 -5.92 1.60 -4.89
C ALA A 161 -5.20 1.26 -6.20
N HIS A 162 -4.04 1.85 -6.49
CA HIS A 162 -3.23 1.46 -7.65
C HIS A 162 -2.78 0.00 -7.60
N SER A 163 -2.42 -0.51 -6.41
CA SER A 163 -2.04 -1.92 -6.25
C SER A 163 -3.27 -2.83 -6.30
N LEU A 164 -4.38 -2.42 -5.70
CA LEU A 164 -5.65 -3.15 -5.79
C LEU A 164 -6.17 -3.21 -7.24
N ASP A 165 -6.04 -2.13 -8.02
CA ASP A 165 -6.36 -2.12 -9.45
C ASP A 165 -5.69 -3.26 -10.18
N HIS A 166 -4.39 -3.39 -10.01
CA HIS A 166 -3.58 -4.35 -10.74
C HIS A 166 -3.73 -5.80 -10.23
N PHE A 167 -3.64 -6.00 -8.91
CA PHE A 167 -3.53 -7.35 -8.33
C PHE A 167 -4.87 -7.95 -7.92
N VAL A 168 -5.84 -7.12 -7.53
CA VAL A 168 -7.11 -7.60 -6.96
C VAL A 168 -8.27 -7.45 -7.93
N PHE A 169 -8.38 -6.29 -8.62
CA PHE A 169 -9.54 -5.98 -9.46
C PHE A 169 -9.33 -6.29 -10.94
N GLY A 170 -8.12 -6.74 -11.35
CA GLY A 170 -7.84 -7.22 -12.70
C GLY A 170 -7.70 -6.10 -13.73
N ASP A 171 -6.94 -5.05 -13.42
CA ASP A 171 -6.67 -3.88 -14.28
C ASP A 171 -7.94 -3.10 -14.65
N VAL A 172 -8.59 -2.51 -13.66
CA VAL A 172 -9.79 -1.64 -13.83
C VAL A 172 -9.57 -0.59 -14.92
N ARG A 173 -8.37 -0.04 -15.01
CA ARG A 173 -7.94 0.92 -16.03
C ARG A 173 -8.08 0.40 -17.47
N LEU A 174 -8.24 -0.91 -17.67
CA LEU A 174 -8.46 -1.57 -18.96
C LEU A 174 -9.91 -2.07 -19.14
N ASP A 175 -10.75 -2.02 -18.11
CA ASP A 175 -12.16 -2.41 -18.18
C ASP A 175 -12.93 -1.42 -19.03
N ALA A 176 -13.52 -1.88 -20.12
CA ALA A 176 -14.30 -1.05 -21.04
C ALA A 176 -15.49 -0.34 -20.37
N ARG A 177 -16.09 -0.95 -19.34
CA ARG A 177 -17.19 -0.33 -18.57
C ARG A 177 -16.66 0.82 -17.74
N PHE A 178 -15.54 0.62 -17.04
CA PHE A 178 -14.91 1.68 -16.25
C PHE A 178 -14.46 2.83 -17.14
N LEU A 179 -13.81 2.55 -18.25
CA LEU A 179 -13.40 3.58 -19.23
C LEU A 179 -14.58 4.41 -19.74
N SER A 180 -15.72 3.77 -20.00
CA SER A 180 -16.94 4.48 -20.41
C SER A 180 -17.48 5.38 -19.28
N VAL A 181 -17.46 4.90 -18.04
CA VAL A 181 -17.90 5.67 -16.86
C VAL A 181 -16.95 6.84 -16.61
N TRP A 182 -15.64 6.61 -16.63
CA TRP A 182 -14.61 7.65 -16.50
C TRP A 182 -14.80 8.77 -17.53
N GLN A 183 -14.95 8.44 -18.81
CA GLN A 183 -15.16 9.44 -19.87
C GLN A 183 -16.43 10.29 -19.66
N GLN A 184 -17.47 9.70 -19.07
CA GLN A 184 -18.73 10.40 -18.82
C GLN A 184 -18.67 11.28 -17.57
N GLU A 185 -18.06 10.86 -16.49
CA GLU A 185 -18.21 11.49 -15.17
C GLU A 185 -16.98 12.29 -14.72
N ALA A 186 -15.76 11.94 -15.16
CA ALA A 186 -14.54 12.62 -14.73
C ALA A 186 -14.56 14.14 -15.01
N PRO A 187 -15.08 14.65 -16.16
CA PRO A 187 -15.13 16.08 -16.40
C PRO A 187 -16.04 16.87 -15.45
N PHE A 188 -17.01 16.19 -14.84
CA PHE A 188 -17.92 16.81 -13.87
C PHE A 188 -17.37 16.73 -12.44
N LEU A 189 -16.72 15.62 -12.09
CA LEU A 189 -16.16 15.42 -10.76
C LEU A 189 -14.86 16.22 -10.56
N PHE A 190 -14.02 16.29 -11.60
CA PHE A 190 -12.72 16.97 -11.60
C PHE A 190 -12.58 17.95 -12.76
N PRO A 191 -13.39 19.03 -12.79
CA PRO A 191 -13.37 19.97 -13.90
C PRO A 191 -12.01 20.67 -14.01
N GLY A 192 -11.35 20.53 -15.17
CA GLY A 192 -10.06 21.17 -15.45
C GLY A 192 -8.83 20.45 -14.90
N ASP A 193 -8.98 19.35 -14.18
CA ASP A 193 -7.88 18.52 -13.74
C ASP A 193 -7.42 17.62 -14.88
N LEU A 194 -6.45 18.10 -15.67
CA LEU A 194 -5.95 17.38 -16.84
C LEU A 194 -5.32 16.01 -16.48
N TYR A 195 -4.80 15.85 -15.27
CA TYR A 195 -4.19 14.61 -14.82
C TYR A 195 -5.24 13.51 -14.67
N LEU A 196 -6.28 13.76 -13.89
CA LEU A 196 -7.39 12.83 -13.68
C LEU A 196 -8.28 12.64 -14.94
N LEU A 197 -8.27 13.62 -15.87
CA LEU A 197 -8.96 13.53 -17.14
C LEU A 197 -8.15 12.77 -18.22
N SER A 198 -6.84 12.56 -18.03
CA SER A 198 -5.97 11.89 -18.99
C SER A 198 -5.62 10.46 -18.59
N TYR A 199 -5.66 10.16 -17.30
CA TYR A 199 -5.19 8.91 -16.75
C TYR A 199 -6.31 8.20 -15.99
N PRO A 200 -6.96 7.17 -16.57
CA PRO A 200 -8.06 6.45 -15.92
C PRO A 200 -7.62 5.75 -14.62
N GLU A 201 -6.38 5.31 -14.52
CA GLU A 201 -5.82 4.71 -13.30
C GLU A 201 -5.77 5.71 -12.13
N GLU A 202 -5.46 6.97 -12.42
CA GLU A 202 -5.43 8.04 -11.41
C GLU A 202 -6.85 8.44 -10.97
N TYR A 203 -7.76 8.52 -11.94
CA TYR A 203 -9.17 8.74 -11.62
C TYR A 203 -9.73 7.60 -10.76
N PHE A 204 -9.39 6.35 -11.07
CA PHE A 204 -9.79 5.22 -10.26
C PHE A 204 -9.26 5.34 -8.82
N ALA A 205 -7.95 5.59 -8.67
CA ALA A 205 -7.31 5.68 -7.35
C ALA A 205 -7.90 6.84 -6.51
N GLU A 206 -8.10 8.01 -7.12
CA GLU A 206 -8.70 9.17 -6.44
C GLU A 206 -10.16 8.91 -6.05
N THR A 207 -10.97 8.32 -6.94
CA THR A 207 -12.37 8.01 -6.63
C THR A 207 -12.53 6.87 -5.64
N PHE A 208 -11.63 5.89 -5.64
CA PHE A 208 -11.53 4.86 -4.61
C PHE A 208 -11.21 5.49 -3.24
N ALA A 209 -10.22 6.38 -3.17
CA ALA A 209 -9.93 7.13 -1.96
C ALA A 209 -11.14 7.96 -1.51
N MET A 210 -11.82 8.68 -2.41
CA MET A 210 -13.04 9.42 -2.07
C MET A 210 -14.14 8.53 -1.48
N TYR A 211 -14.29 7.31 -1.99
CA TYR A 211 -15.32 6.36 -1.54
C TYR A 211 -15.09 5.89 -0.10
N PHE A 212 -13.84 5.68 0.32
CA PHE A 212 -13.50 5.08 1.62
C PHE A 212 -12.97 6.06 2.67
N TYR A 213 -12.60 7.29 2.27
CA TYR A 213 -11.94 8.22 3.19
C TYR A 213 -12.88 8.83 4.22
N THR A 214 -13.97 9.50 3.80
CA THR A 214 -14.94 10.13 4.68
C THR A 214 -16.35 10.02 4.11
N ASP A 215 -17.38 10.11 4.98
CA ASP A 215 -18.77 10.16 4.53
C ASP A 215 -19.00 11.32 3.55
N ARG A 216 -18.42 12.49 3.82
CA ARG A 216 -18.53 13.68 2.95
C ARG A 216 -17.94 13.45 1.55
N SER A 217 -16.77 12.82 1.44
CA SER A 217 -16.16 12.52 0.14
C SER A 217 -16.96 11.47 -0.61
N ARG A 218 -17.49 10.48 0.11
CA ARG A 218 -18.34 9.43 -0.42
C ARG A 218 -19.68 9.97 -0.94
N GLU A 219 -20.34 10.83 -0.18
CA GLU A 219 -21.58 11.53 -0.61
C GLU A 219 -21.33 12.37 -1.85
N ARG A 220 -20.25 13.15 -1.88
CA ARG A 220 -19.87 13.93 -3.06
C ARG A 220 -19.64 13.05 -4.30
N LEU A 221 -18.96 11.92 -4.14
CA LEU A 221 -18.74 10.96 -5.23
C LEU A 221 -20.09 10.44 -5.73
N GLN A 222 -20.98 10.03 -4.84
CA GLN A 222 -22.31 9.52 -5.19
C GLN A 222 -23.19 10.56 -5.91
N GLU A 223 -23.11 11.83 -5.48
CA GLU A 223 -23.88 12.95 -6.06
C GLU A 223 -23.42 13.31 -7.47
N ILE A 224 -22.09 13.42 -7.67
CA ILE A 224 -21.51 13.96 -8.90
C ILE A 224 -21.14 12.86 -9.92
N ALA A 225 -20.74 11.69 -9.44
CA ALA A 225 -20.27 10.57 -10.24
C ALA A 225 -20.93 9.25 -9.81
N PRO A 226 -22.27 9.14 -9.94
CA PRO A 226 -23.02 7.98 -9.45
C PRO A 226 -22.66 6.65 -10.14
N LEU A 227 -22.28 6.65 -11.41
CA LEU A 227 -21.87 5.44 -12.11
C LEU A 227 -20.52 4.93 -11.61
N THR A 228 -19.58 5.85 -11.30
CA THR A 228 -18.31 5.55 -10.66
C THR A 228 -18.55 4.99 -9.25
N PHE A 229 -19.44 5.61 -8.48
CA PHE A 229 -19.82 5.13 -7.16
C PHE A 229 -20.38 3.69 -7.21
N GLU A 230 -21.30 3.41 -8.13
CA GLU A 230 -21.86 2.07 -8.34
C GLU A 230 -20.77 1.07 -8.79
N TYR A 231 -19.86 1.50 -9.65
CA TYR A 231 -18.76 0.67 -10.13
C TYR A 231 -17.87 0.23 -8.97
N ILE A 232 -17.42 1.19 -8.11
CA ILE A 232 -16.60 0.90 -6.93
C ILE A 232 -17.36 0.00 -5.95
N THR A 233 -18.63 0.29 -5.66
CA THR A 233 -19.47 -0.53 -4.79
C THR A 233 -19.49 -1.99 -5.26
N ARG A 234 -19.62 -2.22 -6.56
CA ARG A 234 -19.69 -3.56 -7.15
C ARG A 234 -18.37 -4.32 -7.02
N ILE A 235 -17.25 -3.70 -7.37
CA ILE A 235 -15.95 -4.40 -7.38
C ILE A 235 -15.41 -4.66 -5.97
N THR A 236 -15.86 -3.88 -4.99
CA THR A 236 -15.46 -4.04 -3.58
C THR A 236 -16.40 -4.94 -2.76
N SER A 237 -17.50 -5.40 -3.35
CA SER A 237 -18.43 -6.38 -2.74
C SER A 237 -17.98 -7.83 -3.00
N ILE A 238 -16.73 -8.15 -2.63
CA ILE A 238 -16.08 -9.46 -2.81
C ILE A 238 -15.84 -10.14 -1.47
#